data_57668f23e4df8569f20aadb918055e87
#
_entry.id   57668f23e4df8569f20aadb918055e87
#
_cell.length_a   1.000
_cell.length_b   1.000
_cell.length_c   1.000
_cell.angle_alpha   90.00
_cell.angle_beta   90.00
_cell.angle_gamma   90.00
#
_symmetry.space_group_name_H-M   'P 1'
#
loop_
_entity.id
_entity.type
_entity.pdbx_description
1 polymer ?
#
loop_
_entity_poly.entity_id
_entity_poly.type
_entity_poly.pdbx_seq_one_letter_code
_entity_poly.pdbx_strand_id
1 'polypeptide(L)'
;MSKKVLASITAMALLSAVFTWGCKQAMAEPILQREYDLAEERSLEARYYHMETKVVYFEEDGTRQPPFTFRLHLTCAPAGRSPQDGYKYTCAKVTYQKGDGAEVRIPSLDGWSYLFKRTKNGGFDQGGVVLGIDHGKFQGLKDSNGNALPPEMAYMIYNMFIDFHAFCNDFAQRTASGKGIQDLKRIGQKIVHAAAFSEPSTELSDNIEEGSKFVNGEVTLEFKGLSVVEGVPCALVGFDSGDSSFVMLVKPTPDLEVKTVGASHYWGDLYIELESRWVRKVTMGELVVCKVNMGGHKSVNSVVERSTTIRAVEKSKFQQLARGA
;
A
#
# COMPACT_ATOMS: atom_id res chain seq x y z
N MET A 1 44.88 -61.88 22.66
CA MET A 1 44.21 -61.05 21.65
C MET A 1 45.06 -60.96 20.40
N SER A 2 44.53 -61.40 19.26
CA SER A 2 45.25 -61.55 17.99
C SER A 2 45.59 -60.17 17.39
N LYS A 3 46.85 -60.06 16.85
CA LYS A 3 47.33 -58.82 16.18
C LYS A 3 46.42 -58.31 15.03
N LYS A 4 45.51 -59.16 14.53
CA LYS A 4 44.53 -58.84 13.50
C LYS A 4 43.36 -58.00 14.03
N VAL A 5 42.99 -58.07 15.31
CA VAL A 5 41.91 -57.31 15.92
C VAL A 5 42.36 -55.87 16.20
N LEU A 6 43.64 -55.67 16.52
CA LEU A 6 44.18 -54.32 16.77
C LEU A 6 44.26 -53.47 15.49
N ALA A 7 44.59 -54.10 14.34
CA ALA A 7 44.64 -53.40 13.04
C ALA A 7 43.26 -52.92 12.53
N SER A 8 42.19 -53.68 12.83
CA SER A 8 40.81 -53.27 12.42
C SER A 8 40.27 -52.07 13.22
N ILE A 9 40.63 -51.96 14.51
CA ILE A 9 40.18 -50.84 15.34
C ILE A 9 40.90 -49.56 14.96
N THR A 10 42.16 -49.60 14.57
CA THR A 10 42.94 -48.44 14.15
C THR A 10 42.48 -47.91 12.78
N ALA A 11 42.08 -48.81 11.86
CA ALA A 11 41.53 -48.41 10.56
C ALA A 11 40.16 -47.77 10.66
N MET A 12 39.31 -48.18 11.60
CA MET A 12 38.00 -47.60 11.84
C MET A 12 38.08 -46.21 12.50
N ALA A 13 39.08 -45.98 13.37
CA ALA A 13 39.29 -44.67 14.00
C ALA A 13 39.88 -43.64 13.02
N LEU A 14 40.67 -44.07 12.04
CA LEU A 14 41.19 -43.16 11.00
C LEU A 14 40.12 -42.78 9.94
N LEU A 15 39.18 -43.66 9.63
CA LEU A 15 38.08 -43.36 8.72
C LEU A 15 37.07 -42.37 9.34
N SER A 16 36.83 -42.43 10.64
CA SER A 16 35.96 -41.45 11.33
C SER A 16 36.61 -40.06 11.45
N ALA A 17 37.95 -39.97 11.52
CA ALA A 17 38.65 -38.67 11.59
C ALA A 17 38.75 -37.97 10.23
N VAL A 18 38.70 -38.68 9.11
CA VAL A 18 38.74 -38.09 7.76
C VAL A 18 37.35 -37.58 7.33
N PHE A 19 36.25 -38.18 7.84
CA PHE A 19 34.90 -37.70 7.56
C PHE A 19 34.52 -36.44 8.32
N THR A 20 35.19 -36.07 9.40
CA THR A 20 34.94 -34.86 10.16
C THR A 20 35.72 -33.64 9.66
N TRP A 21 36.64 -33.77 8.72
CA TRP A 21 37.44 -32.65 8.21
C TRP A 21 37.02 -32.17 6.81
N GLY A 22 36.00 -32.78 6.21
CA GLY A 22 35.53 -32.44 4.86
C GLY A 22 34.26 -31.59 4.76
N CYS A 23 33.51 -31.40 5.85
CA CYS A 23 32.34 -30.55 5.92
C CYS A 23 32.59 -29.35 6.85
N LYS A 24 33.43 -28.41 6.42
CA LYS A 24 33.11 -27.03 6.69
C LYS A 24 31.88 -26.74 5.83
N GLN A 25 30.68 -27.16 6.30
CA GLN A 25 29.44 -26.50 5.90
C GLN A 25 29.72 -25.03 6.10
N ALA A 26 29.76 -24.26 5.01
CA ALA A 26 29.64 -22.84 5.10
C ALA A 26 28.34 -22.62 5.92
N MET A 27 28.49 -22.30 7.21
CA MET A 27 27.34 -22.02 8.06
C MET A 27 26.62 -20.87 7.34
N ALA A 28 25.41 -21.15 6.88
CA ALA A 28 24.61 -20.13 6.24
C ALA A 28 24.58 -18.94 7.19
N GLU A 29 24.91 -17.76 6.68
CA GLU A 29 24.90 -16.54 7.46
C GLU A 29 23.58 -16.46 8.23
N PRO A 30 23.59 -16.21 9.55
CA PRO A 30 22.36 -16.12 10.32
C PRO A 30 21.39 -15.15 9.65
N ILE A 31 20.13 -15.53 9.50
CA ILE A 31 19.09 -14.73 8.80
C ILE A 31 19.11 -13.25 9.25
N LEU A 32 19.35 -12.99 10.53
CA LEU A 32 19.41 -11.64 11.10
C LEU A 32 20.64 -10.83 10.64
N GLN A 33 21.71 -11.47 10.17
CA GLN A 33 22.93 -10.81 9.69
C GLN A 33 22.97 -10.69 8.18
N ARG A 34 22.09 -11.42 7.48
CA ARG A 34 22.02 -11.40 6.02
C ARG A 34 21.51 -10.05 5.53
N GLU A 35 22.13 -9.53 4.48
CA GLU A 35 21.64 -8.35 3.76
C GLU A 35 20.66 -8.73 2.66
N TYR A 36 19.66 -7.86 2.49
CA TYR A 36 18.60 -7.98 1.48
C TYR A 36 18.55 -6.71 0.65
N ASP A 37 18.44 -6.81 -0.65
CA ASP A 37 18.15 -5.66 -1.51
C ASP A 37 16.66 -5.63 -1.84
N LEU A 38 15.90 -4.87 -1.03
CA LEU A 38 14.45 -4.73 -1.19
C LEU A 38 14.08 -3.72 -2.29
N ALA A 39 15.04 -2.91 -2.74
CA ALA A 39 14.86 -1.88 -3.76
C ALA A 39 15.37 -2.29 -5.15
N GLU A 40 15.69 -3.58 -5.34
CA GLU A 40 16.03 -4.13 -6.65
C GLU A 40 14.87 -3.95 -7.64
N GLU A 41 15.19 -3.91 -8.93
CA GLU A 41 14.15 -3.75 -9.96
C GLU A 41 13.14 -4.89 -9.95
N ARG A 42 11.87 -4.53 -10.12
CA ARG A 42 10.78 -5.51 -10.19
C ARG A 42 10.85 -6.34 -11.46
N SER A 43 10.43 -7.59 -11.36
CA SER A 43 10.24 -8.45 -12.51
C SER A 43 9.21 -7.85 -13.49
N LEU A 44 9.45 -8.04 -14.80
CA LEU A 44 8.55 -7.59 -15.85
C LEU A 44 7.43 -8.61 -16.08
N GLU A 45 6.47 -8.66 -15.17
CA GLU A 45 5.33 -9.55 -15.25
C GLU A 45 4.01 -8.84 -14.96
N ALA A 46 2.92 -9.38 -15.47
CA ALA A 46 1.60 -8.86 -15.16
C ALA A 46 1.17 -9.26 -13.76
N ARG A 47 0.59 -8.33 -13.02
CA ARG A 47 0.06 -8.54 -11.67
C ARG A 47 -1.43 -8.19 -11.62
N TYR A 48 -2.13 -8.85 -10.71
CA TYR A 48 -3.56 -8.72 -10.51
C TYR A 48 -3.81 -8.45 -9.03
N TYR A 49 -4.46 -7.33 -8.72
CA TYR A 49 -4.66 -6.88 -7.36
C TYR A 49 -6.14 -6.78 -7.00
N HIS A 50 -6.45 -7.24 -5.82
CA HIS A 50 -7.70 -6.98 -5.12
C HIS A 50 -7.40 -6.14 -3.89
N MET A 51 -8.06 -4.99 -3.79
CA MET A 51 -8.00 -4.10 -2.64
C MET A 51 -9.37 -3.96 -2.03
N GLU A 52 -9.45 -4.06 -0.72
CA GLU A 52 -10.64 -3.77 0.07
C GLU A 52 -10.31 -2.71 1.11
N THR A 53 -11.09 -1.63 1.12
CA THR A 53 -11.01 -0.58 2.13
C THR A 53 -12.34 -0.50 2.87
N LYS A 54 -12.28 -0.57 4.20
CA LYS A 54 -13.43 -0.42 5.08
C LYS A 54 -13.30 0.87 5.85
N VAL A 55 -14.37 1.67 5.86
CA VAL A 55 -14.46 2.97 6.53
C VAL A 55 -15.60 2.94 7.52
N VAL A 56 -15.32 3.34 8.75
CA VAL A 56 -16.29 3.40 9.85
C VAL A 56 -16.29 4.81 10.42
N TYR A 57 -17.44 5.44 10.44
CA TYR A 57 -17.64 6.73 11.10
C TYR A 57 -18.22 6.51 12.49
N PHE A 58 -17.84 7.37 13.43
CA PHE A 58 -18.39 7.39 14.77
C PHE A 58 -19.13 8.71 15.01
N GLU A 59 -20.27 8.60 15.66
CA GLU A 59 -21.02 9.75 16.14
C GLU A 59 -20.31 10.41 17.33
N GLU A 60 -20.74 11.62 17.72
CA GLU A 60 -20.16 12.33 18.88
C GLU A 60 -20.25 11.55 20.20
N ASP A 61 -21.25 10.70 20.34
CA ASP A 61 -21.44 9.82 21.52
C ASP A 61 -20.64 8.51 21.46
N GLY A 62 -19.85 8.31 20.40
CA GLY A 62 -19.09 7.09 20.14
C GLY A 62 -19.86 5.97 19.47
N THR A 63 -21.13 6.19 19.11
CA THR A 63 -21.92 5.21 18.38
C THR A 63 -21.30 4.94 17.00
N ARG A 64 -21.07 3.66 16.70
CA ARG A 64 -20.48 3.21 15.45
C ARG A 64 -21.52 3.15 14.34
N GLN A 65 -21.26 3.84 13.25
CA GLN A 65 -22.06 3.79 12.04
C GLN A 65 -21.85 2.48 11.24
N PRO A 66 -22.84 2.04 10.44
CA PRO A 66 -22.63 0.95 9.48
C PRO A 66 -21.46 1.25 8.55
N PRO A 67 -20.50 0.30 8.39
CA PRO A 67 -19.30 0.55 7.60
C PRO A 67 -19.60 0.74 6.12
N PHE A 68 -18.80 1.56 5.46
CA PHE A 68 -18.66 1.49 4.01
C PHE A 68 -17.50 0.54 3.67
N THR A 69 -17.74 -0.38 2.76
CA THR A 69 -16.70 -1.27 2.22
C THR A 69 -16.55 -0.98 0.74
N PHE A 70 -15.36 -0.56 0.34
CA PHE A 70 -14.99 -0.31 -1.04
C PHE A 70 -14.08 -1.42 -1.55
N ARG A 71 -14.28 -1.86 -2.80
CA ARG A 71 -13.42 -2.86 -3.44
C ARG A 71 -12.93 -2.37 -4.78
N LEU A 72 -11.63 -2.51 -5.00
CA LEU A 72 -10.94 -2.13 -6.22
C LEU A 72 -10.21 -3.35 -6.79
N HIS A 73 -10.40 -3.60 -8.07
CA HIS A 73 -9.69 -4.63 -8.83
C HIS A 73 -8.83 -3.96 -9.88
N LEU A 74 -7.51 -4.09 -9.76
CA LEU A 74 -6.53 -3.53 -10.68
C LEU A 74 -5.71 -4.63 -11.37
N THR A 75 -5.51 -4.50 -12.66
CA THR A 75 -4.43 -5.20 -13.36
C THR A 75 -3.24 -4.26 -13.53
N CYS A 76 -2.05 -4.79 -13.40
CA CYS A 76 -0.81 -4.09 -13.66
C CYS A 76 -0.03 -4.89 -14.72
N ALA A 77 0.41 -4.23 -15.77
CA ALA A 77 1.23 -4.84 -16.81
C ALA A 77 2.41 -3.92 -17.15
N PRO A 78 3.59 -4.46 -17.50
CA PRO A 78 4.69 -3.66 -18.01
C PRO A 78 4.24 -2.82 -19.21
N ALA A 79 4.63 -1.54 -19.25
CA ALA A 79 4.30 -0.65 -20.37
C ALA A 79 5.26 -0.82 -21.55
N GLY A 80 6.40 -1.48 -21.33
CA GLY A 80 7.42 -1.73 -22.33
C GLY A 80 8.31 -2.91 -21.97
N ARG A 81 9.55 -2.90 -22.47
CA ARG A 81 10.53 -3.99 -22.27
C ARG A 81 11.50 -3.72 -21.13
N SER A 82 11.40 -2.59 -20.48
CA SER A 82 12.25 -2.15 -19.39
C SER A 82 11.40 -1.65 -18.22
N PRO A 83 11.84 -1.84 -16.96
CA PRO A 83 11.19 -1.24 -15.79
C PRO A 83 11.05 0.28 -15.87
N GLN A 84 11.97 0.95 -16.59
CA GLN A 84 11.97 2.40 -16.83
C GLN A 84 10.81 2.85 -17.74
N ASP A 85 10.21 1.94 -18.51
CA ASP A 85 9.04 2.24 -19.33
C ASP A 85 7.78 2.43 -18.47
N GLY A 86 7.83 2.01 -17.21
CA GLY A 86 6.74 2.06 -16.25
C GLY A 86 5.75 0.92 -16.40
N TYR A 87 4.61 1.07 -15.74
CA TYR A 87 3.57 0.05 -15.69
C TYR A 87 2.21 0.66 -16.02
N LYS A 88 1.48 -0.03 -16.89
CA LYS A 88 0.09 0.31 -17.19
C LYS A 88 -0.82 -0.37 -16.18
N TYR A 89 -1.55 0.43 -15.43
CA TYR A 89 -2.62 -0.04 -14.55
C TYR A 89 -3.96 0.08 -15.26
N THR A 90 -4.82 -0.91 -15.06
CA THR A 90 -6.18 -0.92 -15.61
C THR A 90 -7.15 -1.28 -14.51
N CYS A 91 -8.12 -0.41 -14.27
CA CYS A 91 -9.22 -0.67 -13.37
C CYS A 91 -10.18 -1.67 -14.02
N ALA A 92 -10.30 -2.87 -13.45
CA ALA A 92 -11.23 -3.87 -13.95
C ALA A 92 -12.63 -3.70 -13.34
N LYS A 93 -12.70 -3.25 -12.07
CA LYS A 93 -13.95 -3.09 -11.34
C LYS A 93 -13.73 -2.25 -10.08
N VAL A 94 -14.68 -1.37 -9.79
CA VAL A 94 -14.84 -0.72 -8.48
C VAL A 94 -16.25 -0.96 -7.98
N THR A 95 -16.37 -1.29 -6.71
CA THR A 95 -17.66 -1.41 -6.03
C THR A 95 -17.61 -0.78 -4.65
N TYR A 96 -18.78 -0.44 -4.11
CA TYR A 96 -18.93 -0.10 -2.71
C TYR A 96 -20.17 -0.79 -2.11
N GLN A 97 -20.19 -0.90 -0.80
CA GLN A 97 -21.27 -1.50 -0.03
C GLN A 97 -21.40 -0.74 1.30
N LYS A 98 -22.62 -0.43 1.73
CA LYS A 98 -22.90 0.17 3.05
C LYS A 98 -23.52 -0.88 3.97
N GLY A 99 -22.87 -1.19 5.08
CA GLY A 99 -23.28 -2.24 6.02
C GLY A 99 -23.49 -3.57 5.30
N ASP A 100 -24.63 -4.20 5.56
CA ASP A 100 -25.05 -5.47 4.93
C ASP A 100 -25.91 -5.25 3.67
N GLY A 101 -25.94 -4.02 3.13
CA GLY A 101 -26.67 -3.69 1.90
C GLY A 101 -26.07 -4.35 0.66
N ALA A 102 -26.72 -4.19 -0.49
CA ALA A 102 -26.23 -4.69 -1.76
C ALA A 102 -24.92 -4.01 -2.17
N GLU A 103 -24.04 -4.77 -2.81
CA GLU A 103 -22.84 -4.22 -3.46
C GLU A 103 -23.23 -3.42 -4.70
N VAL A 104 -22.72 -2.21 -4.81
CA VAL A 104 -23.00 -1.25 -5.90
C VAL A 104 -21.75 -1.06 -6.75
N ARG A 105 -21.85 -1.25 -8.05
CA ARG A 105 -20.74 -1.09 -9.01
C ARG A 105 -20.62 0.35 -9.50
N ILE A 106 -19.41 0.77 -9.87
CA ILE A 106 -19.06 2.07 -10.47
C ILE A 106 -18.54 1.84 -11.90
N PRO A 107 -19.43 1.63 -12.88
CA PRO A 107 -19.03 1.21 -14.23
C PRO A 107 -18.25 2.28 -15.01
N SER A 108 -18.30 3.55 -14.61
CA SER A 108 -17.54 4.64 -15.25
C SER A 108 -16.02 4.50 -15.14
N LEU A 109 -15.54 3.65 -14.23
CA LEU A 109 -14.11 3.34 -14.06
C LEU A 109 -13.71 2.01 -14.72
N ASP A 110 -14.64 1.22 -15.22
CA ASP A 110 -14.36 -0.07 -15.84
C ASP A 110 -13.52 0.09 -17.11
N GLY A 111 -12.40 -0.62 -17.18
CA GLY A 111 -11.47 -0.56 -18.30
C GLY A 111 -10.61 0.71 -18.37
N TRP A 112 -10.81 1.66 -17.47
CA TRP A 112 -9.94 2.84 -17.41
C TRP A 112 -8.51 2.44 -17.11
N SER A 113 -7.58 2.99 -17.90
CA SER A 113 -6.16 2.67 -17.79
C SER A 113 -5.33 3.94 -17.68
N TYR A 114 -4.27 3.86 -16.92
CA TYR A 114 -3.29 4.94 -16.77
C TYR A 114 -1.88 4.38 -16.66
N LEU A 115 -0.89 5.24 -16.92
CA LEU A 115 0.52 4.90 -16.86
C LEU A 115 1.11 5.39 -15.55
N PHE A 116 1.63 4.47 -14.76
CA PHE A 116 2.47 4.79 -13.62
C PHE A 116 3.94 4.71 -14.04
N LYS A 117 4.57 5.86 -14.15
CA LYS A 117 5.97 5.98 -14.55
C LYS A 117 6.67 6.98 -13.64
N ARG A 118 7.76 6.56 -13.04
CA ARG A 118 8.62 7.49 -12.30
C ARG A 118 9.50 8.26 -13.27
N THR A 119 9.67 9.54 -13.03
CA THR A 119 10.67 10.35 -13.74
C THR A 119 12.09 9.91 -13.35
N LYS A 120 13.10 10.29 -14.12
CA LYS A 120 14.52 10.02 -13.79
C LYS A 120 14.92 10.55 -12.41
N ASN A 121 14.24 11.56 -11.91
CA ASN A 121 14.45 12.15 -10.59
C ASN A 121 13.55 11.53 -9.51
N GLY A 122 12.80 10.44 -9.84
CA GLY A 122 11.92 9.71 -8.91
C GLY A 122 10.61 10.39 -8.57
N GLY A 123 10.34 11.56 -9.17
CA GLY A 123 9.04 12.22 -9.09
C GLY A 123 8.06 11.67 -10.12
N PHE A 124 6.83 12.18 -10.08
CA PHE A 124 5.82 11.94 -11.10
C PHE A 124 5.79 13.11 -12.07
N ASP A 125 5.38 12.88 -13.33
CA ASP A 125 5.13 13.98 -14.27
C ASP A 125 4.09 14.92 -13.66
N GLN A 126 4.45 16.20 -13.53
CA GLN A 126 3.60 17.21 -12.93
C GLN A 126 2.58 17.70 -13.95
N GLY A 127 1.34 17.76 -13.58
CA GLY A 127 0.23 18.24 -14.40
C GLY A 127 -1.11 17.99 -13.73
N GLY A 128 -1.20 18.18 -12.39
CA GLY A 128 -2.43 17.90 -11.62
C GLY A 128 -2.66 16.40 -11.38
N VAL A 129 -1.59 15.61 -11.48
CA VAL A 129 -1.64 14.15 -11.34
C VAL A 129 -0.91 13.75 -10.07
N VAL A 130 -1.62 13.19 -9.11
CA VAL A 130 -1.05 12.64 -7.87
C VAL A 130 -0.77 11.15 -8.08
N LEU A 131 0.48 10.73 -7.90
CA LEU A 131 0.92 9.34 -8.10
C LEU A 131 0.52 8.74 -9.46
N GLY A 132 0.46 9.57 -10.51
CA GLY A 132 0.07 9.14 -11.85
C GLY A 132 -1.45 9.07 -12.09
N ILE A 133 -2.27 9.52 -11.15
CA ILE A 133 -3.73 9.42 -11.20
C ILE A 133 -4.36 10.80 -11.38
N ASP A 134 -5.06 10.98 -12.49
CA ASP A 134 -5.83 12.18 -12.80
C ASP A 134 -7.12 12.21 -11.96
N HIS A 135 -7.24 13.17 -11.03
CA HIS A 135 -8.41 13.34 -10.18
C HIS A 135 -9.68 13.70 -11.00
N GLY A 136 -9.54 14.37 -12.13
CA GLY A 136 -10.67 14.72 -13.00
C GLY A 136 -11.45 13.49 -13.48
N LYS A 137 -10.81 12.32 -13.51
CA LYS A 137 -11.49 11.06 -13.85
C LYS A 137 -12.54 10.64 -12.80
N PHE A 138 -12.44 11.14 -11.60
CA PHE A 138 -13.33 10.81 -10.49
C PHE A 138 -14.50 11.81 -10.31
N GLN A 139 -14.54 12.83 -11.14
CA GLN A 139 -15.65 13.79 -11.15
C GLN A 139 -16.88 13.19 -11.84
N GLY A 140 -18.04 13.46 -11.29
CA GLY A 140 -19.32 13.04 -11.87
C GLY A 140 -19.48 11.52 -12.01
N LEU A 141 -18.80 10.74 -11.17
CA LEU A 141 -18.97 9.28 -11.14
C LEU A 141 -20.45 8.91 -10.93
N LYS A 142 -20.88 7.84 -11.61
CA LYS A 142 -22.22 7.28 -11.47
C LYS A 142 -22.14 5.83 -11.05
N ASP A 143 -23.12 5.41 -10.25
CA ASP A 143 -23.33 4.03 -9.89
C ASP A 143 -23.97 3.22 -11.04
N SER A 144 -24.12 1.90 -10.83
CA SER A 144 -24.74 1.00 -11.81
C SER A 144 -26.22 1.29 -12.07
N ASN A 145 -26.86 2.10 -11.25
CA ASN A 145 -28.28 2.53 -11.42
C ASN A 145 -28.36 3.88 -12.14
N GLY A 146 -27.22 4.50 -12.50
CA GLY A 146 -27.14 5.79 -13.15
C GLY A 146 -27.20 6.98 -12.20
N ASN A 147 -27.25 6.77 -10.89
CA ASN A 147 -27.23 7.83 -9.90
C ASN A 147 -25.84 8.45 -9.77
N ALA A 148 -25.75 9.78 -9.69
CA ALA A 148 -24.51 10.46 -9.39
C ALA A 148 -24.04 10.11 -7.97
N LEU A 149 -22.74 9.83 -7.82
CA LEU A 149 -22.16 9.62 -6.49
C LEU A 149 -22.02 10.95 -5.75
N PRO A 150 -22.28 10.97 -4.44
CA PRO A 150 -21.92 12.10 -3.60
C PRO A 150 -20.40 12.37 -3.69
N PRO A 151 -19.97 13.65 -3.60
CA PRO A 151 -18.55 14.02 -3.71
C PRO A 151 -17.64 13.28 -2.74
N GLU A 152 -18.08 13.06 -1.51
CA GLU A 152 -17.34 12.30 -0.49
C GLU A 152 -17.11 10.84 -0.88
N MET A 153 -18.05 10.22 -1.57
CA MET A 153 -17.91 8.86 -2.08
C MET A 153 -16.92 8.80 -3.25
N ALA A 154 -16.99 9.77 -4.15
CA ALA A 154 -16.03 9.90 -5.26
C ALA A 154 -14.61 10.11 -4.73
N TYR A 155 -14.46 10.97 -3.70
CA TYR A 155 -13.19 11.16 -3.01
C TYR A 155 -12.66 9.86 -2.38
N MET A 156 -13.50 9.10 -1.69
CA MET A 156 -13.10 7.82 -1.09
C MET A 156 -12.62 6.82 -2.13
N ILE A 157 -13.28 6.76 -3.30
CA ILE A 157 -12.85 5.91 -4.41
C ILE A 157 -11.50 6.39 -4.96
N TYR A 158 -11.34 7.69 -5.18
CA TYR A 158 -10.06 8.26 -5.61
C TYR A 158 -8.93 7.94 -4.63
N ASN A 159 -9.19 8.10 -3.33
CA ASN A 159 -8.21 7.82 -2.28
C ASN A 159 -7.74 6.36 -2.26
N MET A 160 -8.59 5.40 -2.65
CA MET A 160 -8.15 4.01 -2.80
C MET A 160 -7.03 3.86 -3.84
N PHE A 161 -7.12 4.57 -4.96
CA PHE A 161 -6.07 4.54 -5.98
C PHE A 161 -4.78 5.19 -5.46
N ILE A 162 -4.89 6.30 -4.73
CA ILE A 162 -3.75 6.94 -4.08
C ILE A 162 -3.09 6.00 -3.07
N ASP A 163 -3.85 5.41 -2.17
CA ASP A 163 -3.37 4.44 -1.18
C ASP A 163 -2.69 3.24 -1.84
N PHE A 164 -3.31 2.70 -2.90
CA PHE A 164 -2.71 1.60 -3.64
C PHE A 164 -1.29 1.95 -4.12
N HIS A 165 -1.10 3.13 -4.71
CA HIS A 165 0.20 3.55 -5.21
C HIS A 165 1.16 3.95 -4.10
N ALA A 166 0.70 4.60 -3.05
CA ALA A 166 1.52 4.93 -1.89
C ALA A 166 2.14 3.65 -1.29
N PHE A 167 1.32 2.63 -1.02
CA PHE A 167 1.80 1.40 -0.39
C PHE A 167 2.50 0.46 -1.36
N CYS A 168 1.93 0.23 -2.55
CA CYS A 168 2.49 -0.73 -3.49
C CYS A 168 3.66 -0.17 -4.30
N ASN A 169 3.82 1.14 -4.40
CA ASN A 169 4.85 1.76 -5.22
C ASN A 169 5.77 2.68 -4.42
N ASP A 170 5.27 3.71 -3.73
CA ASP A 170 6.16 4.67 -3.08
C ASP A 170 6.94 4.08 -1.90
N PHE A 171 6.29 3.36 -1.01
CA PHE A 171 6.96 2.73 0.12
C PHE A 171 7.75 1.47 -0.28
N ALA A 172 7.37 0.82 -1.36
CA ALA A 172 7.95 -0.45 -1.80
C ALA A 172 8.97 -0.33 -2.96
N GLN A 173 9.33 0.89 -3.36
CA GLN A 173 10.35 1.14 -4.37
C GLN A 173 11.33 2.20 -3.89
N ARG A 174 12.50 2.26 -4.55
CA ARG A 174 13.53 3.26 -4.29
C ARG A 174 12.98 4.68 -4.38
N THR A 175 13.25 5.50 -3.36
CA THR A 175 13.00 6.94 -3.43
C THR A 175 14.07 7.66 -4.26
N ALA A 176 13.70 8.77 -4.89
CA ALA A 176 14.66 9.60 -5.65
C ALA A 176 15.61 10.36 -4.77
N SER A 177 15.12 10.82 -3.63
CA SER A 177 15.89 11.61 -2.65
C SER A 177 15.46 11.18 -1.26
N GLY A 178 16.33 11.37 -0.29
CA GLY A 178 16.09 10.97 1.09
C GLY A 178 16.13 9.46 1.28
N LYS A 179 15.71 8.99 2.46
CA LYS A 179 15.70 7.57 2.82
C LYS A 179 14.41 6.89 2.38
N GLY A 180 14.53 5.64 1.95
CA GLY A 180 13.41 4.81 1.53
C GLY A 180 13.73 3.33 1.67
N ILE A 181 13.00 2.48 0.98
CA ILE A 181 13.15 1.02 1.03
C ILE A 181 14.59 0.56 0.72
N GLN A 182 15.34 1.32 -0.10
CA GLN A 182 16.75 1.05 -0.45
C GLN A 182 17.70 1.09 0.75
N ASP A 183 17.30 1.71 1.85
CA ASP A 183 18.12 1.84 3.05
C ASP A 183 17.83 0.74 4.08
N LEU A 184 16.80 -0.07 3.85
CA LEU A 184 16.45 -1.22 4.68
C LEU A 184 17.17 -2.48 4.16
N LYS A 185 18.36 -2.74 4.71
CA LYS A 185 19.20 -3.88 4.30
C LYS A 185 19.13 -5.08 5.22
N ARG A 186 18.84 -4.88 6.50
CA ARG A 186 18.86 -5.93 7.54
C ARG A 186 17.61 -5.90 8.37
N ILE A 187 17.19 -7.06 8.84
CA ILE A 187 16.07 -7.20 9.76
C ILE A 187 16.34 -6.40 11.03
N GLY A 188 15.33 -5.67 11.51
CA GLY A 188 15.38 -4.77 12.65
C GLY A 188 15.81 -3.34 12.29
N GLN A 189 16.22 -3.04 11.06
CA GLN A 189 16.51 -1.67 10.65
C GLN A 189 15.23 -0.87 10.51
N LYS A 190 15.25 0.35 11.05
CA LYS A 190 14.19 1.36 10.94
C LYS A 190 14.78 2.64 10.37
N ILE A 191 14.03 3.30 9.52
CA ILE A 191 14.39 4.58 8.91
C ILE A 191 13.23 5.57 9.00
N VAL A 192 13.55 6.86 8.99
CA VAL A 192 12.59 7.91 8.68
C VAL A 192 12.54 8.05 7.16
N HIS A 193 11.35 7.84 6.58
CA HIS A 193 11.15 7.86 5.14
C HIS A 193 11.19 9.29 4.57
N ALA A 194 11.55 9.43 3.30
CA ALA A 194 11.61 10.73 2.62
C ALA A 194 10.29 11.52 2.62
N ALA A 195 9.15 10.84 2.77
CA ALA A 195 7.84 11.48 2.89
C ALA A 195 7.57 12.11 4.27
N ALA A 196 8.42 11.86 5.28
CA ALA A 196 8.23 12.45 6.61
C ALA A 196 8.23 13.98 6.55
N PHE A 197 7.27 14.59 7.25
CA PHE A 197 7.07 16.03 7.35
C PHE A 197 6.84 16.74 6.00
N SER A 198 6.58 16.00 4.93
CA SER A 198 6.25 16.57 3.63
C SER A 198 4.79 17.03 3.57
N GLU A 199 4.53 17.92 2.62
CA GLU A 199 3.21 18.44 2.32
C GLU A 199 2.77 17.92 0.93
N PRO A 200 2.11 16.74 0.86
CA PRO A 200 1.59 16.26 -0.41
C PRO A 200 0.49 17.19 -0.93
N SER A 201 0.25 17.17 -2.25
CA SER A 201 -0.83 17.95 -2.85
C SER A 201 -2.18 17.57 -2.24
N THR A 202 -2.98 18.58 -1.94
CA THR A 202 -4.38 18.45 -1.50
C THR A 202 -5.38 18.71 -2.62
N GLU A 203 -4.91 18.92 -3.85
CA GLU A 203 -5.75 19.07 -5.05
C GLU A 203 -6.39 17.73 -5.44
N LEU A 204 -7.28 17.26 -4.58
CA LEU A 204 -7.89 15.93 -4.70
C LEU A 204 -9.32 16.00 -5.28
N SER A 205 -9.89 17.18 -5.43
CA SER A 205 -11.22 17.42 -6.01
C SER A 205 -11.42 18.92 -6.26
N ASP A 206 -12.26 19.26 -7.24
CA ASP A 206 -12.58 20.66 -7.57
C ASP A 206 -13.29 21.43 -6.44
N ASN A 207 -13.82 20.73 -5.44
CA ASN A 207 -14.48 21.33 -4.30
C ASN A 207 -13.51 21.66 -3.15
N ILE A 208 -12.23 21.33 -3.30
CA ILE A 208 -11.21 21.63 -2.30
C ILE A 208 -10.64 23.01 -2.62
N GLU A 209 -10.79 23.92 -1.67
CA GLU A 209 -10.39 25.32 -1.82
C GLU A 209 -8.91 25.53 -1.49
N GLU A 210 -8.35 26.60 -2.03
CA GLU A 210 -7.03 27.09 -1.68
C GLU A 210 -6.89 27.32 -0.17
N GLY A 211 -5.73 26.96 0.38
CA GLY A 211 -5.48 26.95 1.83
C GLY A 211 -5.75 25.61 2.49
N SER A 212 -6.25 24.63 1.77
CA SER A 212 -6.25 23.24 2.21
C SER A 212 -4.82 22.72 2.29
N LYS A 213 -4.51 21.96 3.35
CA LYS A 213 -3.15 21.48 3.63
C LYS A 213 -3.19 20.14 4.34
N PHE A 214 -2.31 19.25 3.94
CA PHE A 214 -1.99 18.02 4.65
C PHE A 214 -0.48 18.00 4.96
N VAL A 215 -0.11 17.65 6.17
CA VAL A 215 1.30 17.54 6.59
C VAL A 215 1.49 16.14 7.13
N ASN A 216 2.37 15.37 6.50
CA ASN A 216 2.77 14.07 7.02
C ASN A 216 3.46 14.21 8.38
N GLY A 217 3.23 13.25 9.27
CA GLY A 217 4.02 13.08 10.49
C GLY A 217 5.41 12.51 10.20
N GLU A 218 6.04 11.93 11.21
CA GLU A 218 7.31 11.21 11.07
C GLU A 218 7.07 9.84 10.42
N VAL A 219 6.91 9.82 9.11
CA VAL A 219 6.74 8.56 8.35
C VAL A 219 7.97 7.70 8.52
N THR A 220 7.80 6.48 9.04
CA THR A 220 8.89 5.52 9.23
C THR A 220 8.62 4.21 8.49
N LEU A 221 9.72 3.56 8.07
CA LEU A 221 9.71 2.18 7.57
C LEU A 221 10.62 1.32 8.45
N GLU A 222 10.23 0.08 8.70
CA GLU A 222 10.99 -0.90 9.48
C GLU A 222 11.02 -2.26 8.78
N PHE A 223 12.20 -2.82 8.56
CA PHE A 223 12.33 -4.20 8.10
C PHE A 223 12.15 -5.17 9.28
N LYS A 224 10.92 -5.57 9.54
CA LYS A 224 10.52 -6.40 10.70
C LYS A 224 11.01 -7.84 10.61
N GLY A 225 11.18 -8.40 9.39
CA GLY A 225 11.57 -9.79 9.22
C GLY A 225 11.17 -10.41 7.89
N LEU A 226 11.17 -11.73 7.86
CA LEU A 226 10.70 -12.52 6.73
C LEU A 226 9.35 -13.15 7.04
N SER A 227 8.56 -13.34 6.02
CA SER A 227 7.23 -13.97 6.09
C SER A 227 6.99 -14.83 4.86
N VAL A 228 5.94 -15.65 4.90
CA VAL A 228 5.45 -16.40 3.75
C VAL A 228 3.97 -16.06 3.55
N VAL A 229 3.62 -15.57 2.37
CA VAL A 229 2.24 -15.25 2.01
C VAL A 229 1.81 -16.15 0.85
N GLU A 230 0.85 -17.04 1.10
CA GLU A 230 0.35 -18.01 0.12
C GLU A 230 1.49 -18.80 -0.56
N GLY A 231 2.47 -19.26 0.24
CA GLY A 231 3.64 -20.03 -0.22
C GLY A 231 4.78 -19.19 -0.80
N VAL A 232 4.63 -17.87 -0.94
CA VAL A 232 5.65 -16.98 -1.51
C VAL A 232 6.48 -16.33 -0.39
N PRO A 233 7.83 -16.48 -0.39
CA PRO A 233 8.70 -15.81 0.56
C PRO A 233 8.69 -14.29 0.38
N CYS A 234 8.48 -13.56 1.46
CA CYS A 234 8.37 -12.10 1.46
C CYS A 234 9.23 -11.47 2.56
N ALA A 235 9.75 -10.28 2.30
CA ALA A 235 10.19 -9.36 3.33
C ALA A 235 8.95 -8.70 3.96
N LEU A 236 8.92 -8.64 5.28
CA LEU A 236 7.90 -7.95 6.06
C LEU A 236 8.44 -6.56 6.44
N VAL A 237 7.87 -5.52 5.86
CA VAL A 237 8.23 -4.14 6.12
C VAL A 237 7.05 -3.42 6.76
N GLY A 238 7.21 -2.99 8.02
CA GLY A 238 6.25 -2.15 8.70
C GLY A 238 6.36 -0.70 8.24
N PHE A 239 5.25 0.01 8.24
CA PHE A 239 5.20 1.46 8.08
C PHE A 239 4.33 2.10 9.15
N ASP A 240 4.65 3.35 9.48
CA ASP A 240 3.94 4.17 10.45
C ASP A 240 4.05 5.63 10.01
N SER A 241 2.92 6.35 9.91
CA SER A 241 2.90 7.74 9.45
C SER A 241 3.33 8.75 10.51
N GLY A 242 3.40 8.34 11.78
CA GLY A 242 3.35 9.29 12.87
C GLY A 242 2.06 10.12 12.84
N ASP A 243 2.00 11.15 13.65
CA ASP A 243 0.85 12.04 13.72
C ASP A 243 0.88 13.05 12.57
N SER A 244 0.11 12.78 11.53
CA SER A 244 -0.14 13.70 10.42
C SER A 244 -1.22 14.72 10.80
N SER A 245 -1.20 15.90 10.21
CA SER A 245 -2.20 16.95 10.46
C SER A 245 -2.78 17.47 9.15
N PHE A 246 -4.01 17.95 9.19
CA PHE A 246 -4.62 18.53 8.01
C PHE A 246 -5.61 19.66 8.31
N VAL A 247 -5.74 20.56 7.34
CA VAL A 247 -6.80 21.53 7.21
C VAL A 247 -7.40 21.32 5.83
N MET A 248 -8.70 21.06 5.76
CA MET A 248 -9.43 20.92 4.50
C MET A 248 -10.53 21.98 4.45
N LEU A 249 -10.51 22.77 3.39
CA LEU A 249 -11.51 23.77 3.06
C LEU A 249 -12.29 23.24 1.85
N VAL A 250 -13.59 23.03 2.00
CA VAL A 250 -14.45 22.48 0.95
C VAL A 250 -15.67 23.36 0.78
N LYS A 251 -16.08 23.65 -0.46
CA LYS A 251 -17.33 24.33 -0.80
C LYS A 251 -18.28 23.37 -1.52
N PRO A 252 -19.11 22.61 -0.77
CA PRO A 252 -20.10 21.73 -1.38
C PRO A 252 -21.14 22.46 -2.20
N THR A 253 -21.47 23.73 -1.82
CA THR A 253 -22.29 24.68 -2.56
C THR A 253 -21.68 26.07 -2.48
N PRO A 254 -22.02 27.01 -3.40
CA PRO A 254 -21.45 28.36 -3.38
C PRO A 254 -21.60 29.10 -2.04
N ASP A 255 -22.65 28.81 -1.29
CA ASP A 255 -23.00 29.50 -0.04
C ASP A 255 -22.56 28.73 1.23
N LEU A 256 -21.98 27.52 1.09
CA LEU A 256 -21.60 26.70 2.24
C LEU A 256 -20.11 26.40 2.19
N GLU A 257 -19.37 27.00 3.11
CA GLU A 257 -17.98 26.64 3.39
C GLU A 257 -17.90 25.64 4.54
N VAL A 258 -17.21 24.54 4.33
CA VAL A 258 -16.90 23.53 5.34
C VAL A 258 -15.42 23.51 5.59
N LYS A 259 -15.02 23.81 6.83
CA LYS A 259 -13.62 23.73 7.28
C LYS A 259 -13.45 22.53 8.21
N THR A 260 -12.62 21.59 7.81
CA THR A 260 -12.24 20.45 8.64
C THR A 260 -10.79 20.58 9.08
N VAL A 261 -10.54 20.47 10.38
CA VAL A 261 -9.20 20.49 10.97
C VAL A 261 -9.03 19.21 11.78
N GLY A 262 -7.93 18.49 11.57
CA GLY A 262 -7.75 17.22 12.23
C GLY A 262 -6.34 16.67 12.15
N ALA A 263 -6.24 15.45 12.67
CA ALA A 263 -5.05 14.61 12.62
C ALA A 263 -5.43 13.24 12.06
N SER A 264 -4.47 12.62 11.39
CA SER A 264 -4.56 11.25 10.89
C SER A 264 -3.30 10.50 11.31
N HIS A 265 -3.48 9.26 11.72
CA HIS A 265 -2.38 8.33 11.97
C HIS A 265 -2.69 7.02 11.23
N TYR A 266 -1.83 6.62 10.31
CA TYR A 266 -1.94 5.35 9.60
C TYR A 266 -0.70 4.49 9.78
N TRP A 267 -0.90 3.19 9.89
CA TRP A 267 0.16 2.21 10.13
C TRP A 267 -0.18 0.88 9.45
N GLY A 268 0.83 0.04 9.28
CA GLY A 268 0.58 -1.28 8.71
C GLY A 268 1.83 -2.03 8.28
N ASP A 269 1.62 -2.99 7.38
CA ASP A 269 2.65 -3.89 6.91
C ASP A 269 2.58 -4.09 5.39
N LEU A 270 3.76 -4.08 4.76
CA LEU A 270 4.00 -4.46 3.38
C LEU A 270 4.69 -5.83 3.34
N TYR A 271 4.20 -6.72 2.51
CA TYR A 271 4.81 -8.01 2.23
C TYR A 271 5.38 -7.98 0.82
N ILE A 272 6.70 -7.80 0.70
CA ILE A 272 7.42 -7.63 -0.57
C ILE A 272 8.06 -8.97 -0.95
N GLU A 273 7.70 -9.52 -2.11
CA GLU A 273 8.24 -10.78 -2.62
C GLU A 273 9.77 -10.68 -2.77
N LEU A 274 10.51 -11.65 -2.20
CA LEU A 274 11.98 -11.62 -2.21
C LEU A 274 12.59 -11.86 -3.60
N GLU A 275 11.87 -12.44 -4.53
CA GLU A 275 12.34 -12.74 -5.87
C GLU A 275 11.95 -11.64 -6.86
N SER A 276 10.67 -11.30 -6.90
CA SER A 276 10.10 -10.42 -7.92
C SER A 276 10.09 -8.94 -7.54
N ARG A 277 10.26 -8.63 -6.24
CA ARG A 277 10.14 -7.27 -5.64
C ARG A 277 8.74 -6.66 -5.75
N TRP A 278 7.75 -7.42 -6.16
CA TRP A 278 6.36 -6.98 -6.11
C TRP A 278 5.79 -7.06 -4.70
N VAL A 279 4.86 -6.17 -4.39
CA VAL A 279 4.09 -6.26 -3.15
C VAL A 279 3.06 -7.37 -3.28
N ARG A 280 3.14 -8.39 -2.41
CA ARG A 280 2.22 -9.51 -2.36
C ARG A 280 0.97 -9.18 -1.56
N LYS A 281 1.15 -8.44 -0.46
CA LYS A 281 0.08 -8.06 0.44
C LYS A 281 0.40 -6.74 1.15
N VAL A 282 -0.63 -5.96 1.44
CA VAL A 282 -0.60 -4.83 2.35
C VAL A 282 -1.71 -4.99 3.37
N THR A 283 -1.45 -4.59 4.60
CA THR A 283 -2.46 -4.32 5.61
C THR A 283 -2.23 -2.91 6.16
N MET A 284 -3.29 -2.12 6.29
CA MET A 284 -3.23 -0.77 6.83
C MET A 284 -4.41 -0.54 7.77
N GLY A 285 -4.14 0.11 8.89
CA GLY A 285 -5.12 0.74 9.77
C GLY A 285 -4.89 2.24 9.79
N GLU A 286 -5.94 3.02 9.91
CA GLU A 286 -5.87 4.47 10.06
C GLU A 286 -6.94 4.94 11.02
N LEU A 287 -6.58 5.91 11.85
CA LEU A 287 -7.49 6.67 12.71
C LEU A 287 -7.41 8.14 12.34
N VAL A 288 -8.54 8.74 11.99
CA VAL A 288 -8.68 10.17 11.74
C VAL A 288 -9.54 10.77 12.84
N VAL A 289 -9.05 11.84 13.46
CA VAL A 289 -9.81 12.62 14.44
C VAL A 289 -9.86 14.05 13.94
N CYS A 290 -11.06 14.59 13.76
CA CYS A 290 -11.20 15.92 13.22
C CYS A 290 -12.39 16.68 13.79
N LYS A 291 -12.33 18.00 13.63
CA LYS A 291 -13.40 18.95 13.91
C LYS A 291 -13.88 19.55 12.60
N VAL A 292 -15.16 19.38 12.33
CA VAL A 292 -15.83 19.90 11.13
C VAL A 292 -16.61 21.16 11.52
N ASN A 293 -16.32 22.27 10.85
CA ASN A 293 -17.01 23.53 11.02
C ASN A 293 -17.79 23.84 9.74
N MET A 294 -19.09 23.96 9.84
CA MET A 294 -19.99 24.32 8.74
C MET A 294 -20.47 25.75 8.95
N GLY A 295 -20.04 26.68 8.12
CA GLY A 295 -20.20 28.12 8.27
C GLY A 295 -21.50 28.55 8.97
N GLY A 296 -21.38 29.21 10.14
CA GLY A 296 -22.49 29.64 10.97
C GLY A 296 -23.20 28.56 11.81
N HIS A 297 -22.86 27.31 11.67
CA HIS A 297 -23.41 26.18 12.43
C HIS A 297 -22.45 25.70 13.55
N LYS A 298 -22.99 24.88 14.47
CA LYS A 298 -22.18 24.24 15.53
C LYS A 298 -21.12 23.34 14.91
N SER A 299 -19.90 23.42 15.43
CA SER A 299 -18.84 22.49 15.07
C SER A 299 -19.17 21.08 15.56
N VAL A 300 -18.83 20.08 14.75
CA VAL A 300 -19.01 18.65 15.05
C VAL A 300 -17.64 17.98 15.13
N ASN A 301 -17.42 17.18 16.16
CA ASN A 301 -16.26 16.29 16.20
C ASN A 301 -16.58 15.01 15.44
N SER A 302 -15.61 14.53 14.67
CA SER A 302 -15.75 13.31 13.88
C SER A 302 -14.54 12.43 14.10
N VAL A 303 -14.78 11.14 14.25
CA VAL A 303 -13.77 10.11 14.31
C VAL A 303 -14.05 9.13 13.18
N VAL A 304 -13.01 8.82 12.41
CA VAL A 304 -13.09 7.87 11.30
C VAL A 304 -12.02 6.80 11.48
N GLU A 305 -12.43 5.56 11.46
CA GLU A 305 -11.55 4.40 11.43
C GLU A 305 -11.54 3.83 10.01
N ARG A 306 -10.35 3.63 9.45
CA ARG A 306 -10.19 3.06 8.12
C ARG A 306 -9.24 1.87 8.18
N SER A 307 -9.60 0.80 7.50
CA SER A 307 -8.71 -0.35 7.32
C SER A 307 -8.66 -0.75 5.85
N THR A 308 -7.45 -1.06 5.38
CA THR A 308 -7.23 -1.45 4.00
C THR A 308 -6.44 -2.76 3.94
N THR A 309 -6.85 -3.62 3.02
CA THR A 309 -6.08 -4.80 2.63
C THR A 309 -5.91 -4.81 1.11
N ILE A 310 -4.67 -4.93 0.64
CA ILE A 310 -4.33 -5.14 -0.76
C ILE A 310 -3.71 -6.52 -0.89
N ARG A 311 -4.09 -7.28 -1.91
CA ARG A 311 -3.53 -8.61 -2.21
C ARG A 311 -3.26 -8.77 -3.69
N ALA A 312 -2.07 -9.22 -4.04
CA ALA A 312 -1.82 -9.81 -5.35
C ALA A 312 -2.51 -11.17 -5.39
N VAL A 313 -3.26 -11.43 -6.43
CA VAL A 313 -4.03 -12.68 -6.61
C VAL A 313 -3.71 -13.32 -7.95
N GLU A 314 -3.93 -14.63 -8.05
CA GLU A 314 -3.78 -15.35 -9.31
C GLU A 314 -4.78 -14.86 -10.36
N LYS A 315 -4.38 -14.87 -11.64
CA LYS A 315 -5.20 -14.39 -12.78
C LYS A 315 -6.59 -15.01 -12.81
N SER A 316 -6.69 -16.31 -12.58
CA SER A 316 -7.98 -17.03 -12.56
C SER A 316 -8.91 -16.54 -11.46
N LYS A 317 -8.38 -16.37 -10.24
CA LYS A 317 -9.12 -15.82 -9.09
C LYS A 317 -9.52 -14.37 -9.33
N PHE A 318 -8.61 -13.56 -9.90
CA PHE A 318 -8.92 -12.18 -10.26
C PHE A 318 -10.08 -12.09 -11.25
N GLN A 319 -10.09 -12.93 -12.29
CA GLN A 319 -11.17 -12.96 -13.28
C GLN A 319 -12.52 -13.35 -12.66
N GLN A 320 -12.53 -14.25 -11.67
CA GLN A 320 -13.74 -14.58 -10.92
C GLN A 320 -14.24 -13.39 -10.11
N LEU A 321 -13.36 -12.71 -9.37
CA LEU A 321 -13.69 -11.54 -8.55
C LEU A 321 -14.17 -10.34 -9.40
N ALA A 322 -13.57 -10.12 -10.56
CA ALA A 322 -13.95 -9.04 -11.47
C ALA A 322 -15.29 -9.29 -12.20
N ARG A 323 -15.64 -10.56 -12.45
CA ARG A 323 -16.91 -10.95 -13.10
C ARG A 323 -18.07 -11.08 -12.13
N GLY A 324 -17.81 -11.48 -10.88
CA GLY A 324 -18.81 -11.72 -9.85
C GLY A 324 -19.51 -10.45 -9.37
N ALA A 325 -20.82 -10.55 -9.25
CA ALA A 325 -21.92 -9.65 -8.91
C ALA A 325 -22.52 -8.90 -10.07
#